data_def34f04b49fdbb9551b883042f17a74
#
_entry.id   def34f04b49fdbb9551b883042f17a74
#
_cell.length_a   1.000
_cell.length_b   1.000
_cell.length_c   1.000
_cell.angle_alpha   90.00
_cell.angle_beta   90.00
_cell.angle_gamma   90.00
#
_symmetry.space_group_name_H-M   'P 1'
#
loop_
_entity.id
_entity.type
_entity.pdbx_description
1 polymer ?
#
loop_
_entity_poly.entity_id
_entity_poly.type
_entity_poly.pdbx_seq_one_letter_code
_entity_poly.pdbx_strand_id
1 'polypeptide(L)'
;MNKVTSISVFFAIVVASLGSKQAMAQNNTSPYSMLGIGDLEKSNFDRTSGMGHAGVALSSSRFIYQMNPASYAALDQHFLFFEAAARFKNVSYTGTPISQTGSTISNDLQFKKVNLGTKVTPRWAVGFGLNPYSTVSYSFLGVKPIQGTNLFADAYYSGTGNSSIAHITNSFVVNKNLQVGLQTSYVFGHMEESETLSGQLADSLINTVRNLTVGQARFKFGFQYKAQLNKLWDVAAGGTYTPKTNLWANTSIKARSGNTILLQNDYYQSSYFTLPTAYQAGVAATFKKSFTLALDYQYEAWRQTNYSGVSYILDDSRRYSGGFEFSKKSSYLDQTYEKYFLQTGLFYTNSYLRINGIQLKDYGLTLGAGAELSRTPLSSLAIQGALELGIRGTTEKGLIRESYTQFTLSLCYRDFWLSRKLKRFD
;
A
#
# COMPACT_ATOMS: atom_id res chain seq x y z
N MET A 1 13.99 -29.74 -20.13
CA MET A 1 14.45 -28.36 -19.91
C MET A 1 14.60 -28.16 -18.40
N ASN A 2 15.82 -27.94 -17.92
CA ASN A 2 16.14 -27.98 -16.48
C ASN A 2 15.41 -26.86 -15.72
N LYS A 3 14.77 -27.21 -14.59
CA LYS A 3 14.00 -26.28 -13.71
C LYS A 3 14.79 -25.04 -13.28
N VAL A 4 16.11 -25.15 -13.13
CA VAL A 4 17.01 -24.03 -12.82
C VAL A 4 17.04 -23.00 -13.96
N THR A 5 16.98 -23.44 -15.21
CA THR A 5 16.97 -22.56 -16.40
C THR A 5 15.68 -21.73 -16.48
N SER A 6 14.52 -22.28 -16.09
CA SER A 6 13.25 -21.52 -16.14
C SER A 6 13.18 -20.41 -15.09
N ILE A 7 13.70 -20.65 -13.90
CA ILE A 7 13.76 -19.63 -12.82
C ILE A 7 14.79 -18.54 -13.18
N SER A 8 15.94 -18.94 -13.74
CA SER A 8 16.98 -18.00 -14.19
C SER A 8 16.51 -17.14 -15.36
N VAL A 9 15.74 -17.69 -16.28
CA VAL A 9 15.16 -16.96 -17.42
C VAL A 9 14.07 -15.99 -16.94
N PHE A 10 13.22 -16.41 -16.00
CA PHE A 10 12.20 -15.53 -15.43
C PHE A 10 12.84 -14.38 -14.64
N PHE A 11 13.85 -14.65 -13.82
CA PHE A 11 14.60 -13.63 -13.08
C PHE A 11 15.36 -12.71 -14.02
N ALA A 12 15.94 -13.22 -15.10
CA ALA A 12 16.63 -12.44 -16.13
C ALA A 12 15.67 -11.53 -16.91
N ILE A 13 14.43 -11.98 -17.20
CA ILE A 13 13.39 -11.15 -17.84
C ILE A 13 12.93 -10.04 -16.90
N VAL A 14 12.75 -10.31 -15.61
CA VAL A 14 12.41 -9.30 -14.61
C VAL A 14 13.55 -8.28 -14.44
N VAL A 15 14.81 -8.72 -14.40
CA VAL A 15 15.99 -7.84 -14.31
C VAL A 15 16.21 -7.06 -15.61
N ALA A 16 16.02 -7.67 -16.78
CA ALA A 16 16.15 -7.02 -18.07
C ALA A 16 15.06 -5.96 -18.32
N SER A 17 13.85 -6.15 -17.78
CA SER A 17 12.77 -5.15 -17.83
C SER A 17 13.05 -3.93 -16.93
N LEU A 18 13.92 -4.06 -15.93
CA LEU A 18 14.39 -2.97 -15.07
C LEU A 18 15.51 -2.13 -15.71
N GLY A 19 16.17 -2.63 -16.76
CA GLY A 19 17.32 -1.99 -17.39
C GLY A 19 17.02 -1.12 -18.61
N SER A 20 15.80 -1.09 -19.12
CA SER A 20 15.46 -0.36 -20.35
C SER A 20 14.76 0.96 -20.04
N LYS A 21 15.53 2.04 -20.21
CA LYS A 21 15.15 3.46 -20.23
C LYS A 21 14.59 3.97 -18.90
N GLN A 22 15.12 5.11 -18.47
CA GLN A 22 14.46 5.98 -17.49
C GLN A 22 13.04 6.28 -18.01
N ALA A 23 12.12 5.36 -17.75
CA ALA A 23 10.72 5.72 -17.71
C ALA A 23 10.66 6.73 -16.57
N MET A 24 10.51 8.00 -16.91
CA MET A 24 10.10 9.03 -15.97
C MET A 24 8.76 8.54 -15.42
N ALA A 25 8.81 7.75 -14.38
CA ALA A 25 7.63 7.39 -13.64
C ALA A 25 7.13 8.67 -12.99
N GLN A 26 6.23 9.37 -13.68
CA GLN A 26 5.56 10.52 -13.12
C GLN A 26 4.68 9.96 -12.01
N ASN A 27 5.05 10.26 -10.77
CA ASN A 27 4.17 9.99 -9.63
C ASN A 27 2.91 10.84 -9.78
N ASN A 28 1.76 10.27 -9.45
CA ASN A 28 0.53 11.04 -9.41
C ASN A 28 0.70 12.23 -8.46
N THR A 29 0.57 13.41 -9.01
CA THR A 29 0.63 14.65 -8.26
C THR A 29 -0.65 14.76 -7.42
N SER A 30 -0.54 14.76 -6.09
CA SER A 30 -1.65 15.01 -5.19
C SER A 30 -1.28 16.15 -4.24
N PRO A 31 -2.01 17.26 -4.25
CA PRO A 31 -1.78 18.34 -3.27
C PRO A 31 -1.85 17.87 -1.82
N TYR A 32 -2.63 16.85 -1.55
CA TYR A 32 -2.75 16.26 -0.22
C TYR A 32 -1.49 15.50 0.23
N SER A 33 -0.62 15.11 -0.70
CA SER A 33 0.66 14.46 -0.37
C SER A 33 1.70 15.40 0.23
N MET A 34 1.47 16.71 0.20
CA MET A 34 2.27 17.72 0.93
C MET A 34 2.10 17.62 2.45
N LEU A 35 1.02 16.98 2.93
CA LEU A 35 0.63 17.01 4.32
C LEU A 35 1.07 15.76 5.08
N GLY A 36 1.56 15.95 6.31
CA GLY A 36 2.00 14.83 7.15
C GLY A 36 3.30 14.18 6.66
N ILE A 37 3.23 12.92 6.31
CA ILE A 37 4.34 12.12 5.75
C ILE A 37 4.05 11.65 4.32
N GLY A 38 3.25 12.44 3.59
CA GLY A 38 2.79 12.09 2.26
C GLY A 38 1.45 11.35 2.22
N ASP A 39 1.08 10.91 1.04
CA ASP A 39 -0.14 10.12 0.81
C ASP A 39 0.10 8.65 1.19
N LEU A 40 -0.60 8.19 2.24
CA LEU A 40 -0.46 6.84 2.77
C LEU A 40 -1.08 5.82 1.82
N GLU A 41 -0.34 4.75 1.54
CA GLU A 41 -0.84 3.64 0.73
C GLU A 41 -1.88 2.82 1.52
N LYS A 42 -3.04 2.62 0.92
CA LYS A 42 -4.19 1.93 1.53
C LYS A 42 -4.43 0.53 0.97
N SER A 43 -3.80 0.22 -0.16
CA SER A 43 -3.92 -1.07 -0.84
C SER A 43 -2.78 -2.01 -0.44
N ASN A 44 -3.09 -3.29 -0.30
CA ASN A 44 -2.08 -4.34 -0.16
C ASN A 44 -1.67 -4.95 -1.50
N PHE A 45 -2.28 -4.50 -2.60
CA PHE A 45 -2.02 -5.00 -3.97
C PHE A 45 -2.01 -6.52 -4.06
N ASP A 46 -2.93 -7.15 -3.37
CA ASP A 46 -3.16 -8.60 -3.36
C ASP A 46 -4.56 -8.94 -3.86
N ARG A 47 -4.99 -10.17 -3.67
CA ARG A 47 -6.29 -10.66 -4.09
C ARG A 47 -7.47 -9.84 -3.54
N THR A 48 -7.29 -9.10 -2.44
CA THR A 48 -8.37 -8.28 -1.86
C THR A 48 -8.64 -6.99 -2.65
N SER A 49 -7.78 -6.61 -3.60
CA SER A 49 -7.91 -5.37 -4.37
C SER A 49 -9.25 -5.25 -5.11
N GLY A 50 -9.81 -6.37 -5.59
CA GLY A 50 -11.13 -6.40 -6.22
C GLY A 50 -12.31 -6.48 -5.24
N MET A 51 -12.05 -6.60 -3.93
CA MET A 51 -13.05 -6.76 -2.87
C MET A 51 -13.15 -5.52 -1.96
N GLY A 52 -12.95 -4.31 -2.48
CA GLY A 52 -12.90 -3.10 -1.67
C GLY A 52 -11.74 -3.07 -0.68
N HIS A 53 -10.75 -3.96 -0.85
CA HIS A 53 -9.66 -4.24 0.08
C HIS A 53 -10.12 -4.89 1.40
N ALA A 54 -11.25 -5.58 1.41
CA ALA A 54 -11.69 -6.36 2.56
C ALA A 54 -10.98 -7.72 2.60
N GLY A 55 -10.23 -8.04 3.66
CA GLY A 55 -9.42 -9.25 3.72
C GLY A 55 -8.82 -9.60 5.08
N VAL A 56 -9.14 -8.88 6.16
CA VAL A 56 -8.60 -9.13 7.51
C VAL A 56 -8.88 -10.56 8.00
N ALA A 57 -10.07 -11.09 7.67
CA ALA A 57 -10.47 -12.46 8.02
C ALA A 57 -10.11 -13.50 6.94
N LEU A 58 -9.67 -13.06 5.75
CA LEU A 58 -9.39 -13.96 4.63
C LEU A 58 -7.99 -14.57 4.73
N SER A 59 -7.88 -15.82 4.29
CA SER A 59 -6.61 -16.50 4.07
C SER A 59 -6.79 -17.64 3.08
N SER A 60 -5.71 -18.03 2.44
CA SER A 60 -5.71 -19.07 1.41
C SER A 60 -4.51 -20.00 1.60
N SER A 61 -4.65 -21.22 1.13
CA SER A 61 -3.51 -22.13 0.98
C SER A 61 -2.63 -21.79 -0.24
N ARG A 62 -3.10 -20.94 -1.15
CA ARG A 62 -2.49 -20.70 -2.47
C ARG A 62 -2.10 -19.26 -2.75
N PHE A 63 -2.62 -18.27 -1.98
CA PHE A 63 -2.38 -16.84 -2.16
C PHE A 63 -2.00 -16.21 -0.84
N ILE A 64 -1.13 -15.22 -0.88
CA ILE A 64 -0.73 -14.44 0.29
C ILE A 64 -1.76 -13.32 0.51
N TYR A 65 -2.39 -13.30 1.70
CA TYR A 65 -3.21 -12.18 2.17
C TYR A 65 -2.39 -11.40 3.19
N GLN A 66 -1.88 -10.24 2.79
CA GLN A 66 -0.91 -9.49 3.61
C GLN A 66 -1.56 -8.68 4.72
N MET A 67 -2.86 -8.40 4.63
CA MET A 67 -3.55 -7.51 5.57
C MET A 67 -3.44 -8.01 7.02
N ASN A 68 -3.53 -9.32 7.23
CA ASN A 68 -3.42 -9.94 8.54
C ASN A 68 -2.21 -10.90 8.58
N PRO A 69 -1.21 -10.67 9.46
CA PRO A 69 -0.04 -11.55 9.53
C PRO A 69 -0.38 -13.00 9.89
N ALA A 70 -1.51 -13.28 10.52
CA ALA A 70 -1.95 -14.64 10.83
C ALA A 70 -2.31 -15.47 9.58
N SER A 71 -2.63 -14.81 8.45
CA SER A 71 -3.06 -15.47 7.20
C SER A 71 -2.03 -16.41 6.60
N TYR A 72 -0.74 -16.13 6.79
CA TYR A 72 0.36 -16.94 6.26
C TYR A 72 0.36 -18.37 6.80
N ALA A 73 -0.16 -18.61 8.01
CA ALA A 73 -0.27 -19.96 8.57
C ALA A 73 -1.20 -20.88 7.77
N ALA A 74 -2.06 -20.32 6.91
CA ALA A 74 -2.95 -21.09 6.04
C ALA A 74 -2.28 -21.57 4.75
N LEU A 75 -1.10 -21.07 4.38
CA LEU A 75 -0.38 -21.46 3.16
C LEU A 75 -0.10 -22.96 3.13
N ASP A 76 -0.08 -23.55 1.92
CA ASP A 76 0.31 -24.93 1.71
C ASP A 76 1.76 -25.17 2.11
N GLN A 77 2.02 -26.29 2.78
CA GLN A 77 3.36 -26.67 3.22
C GLN A 77 4.21 -27.12 2.03
N HIS A 78 5.54 -26.91 2.09
CA HIS A 78 6.54 -27.26 1.08
C HIS A 78 6.49 -26.44 -0.21
N PHE A 79 5.75 -25.33 -0.24
CA PHE A 79 5.73 -24.42 -1.36
C PHE A 79 6.38 -23.07 -1.01
N LEU A 80 7.08 -22.52 -1.98
CA LEU A 80 7.48 -21.12 -1.98
C LEU A 80 6.43 -20.34 -2.79
N PHE A 81 5.93 -19.28 -2.20
CA PHE A 81 5.01 -18.33 -2.81
C PHE A 81 5.75 -17.05 -3.13
N PHE A 82 5.57 -16.55 -4.33
CA PHE A 82 6.07 -15.26 -4.78
C PHE A 82 4.90 -14.45 -5.33
N GLU A 83 4.80 -13.21 -4.91
CA GLU A 83 3.81 -12.27 -5.45
C GLU A 83 4.49 -10.96 -5.83
N ALA A 84 4.12 -10.43 -6.99
CA ALA A 84 4.53 -9.13 -7.47
C ALA A 84 3.32 -8.37 -8.02
N ALA A 85 3.27 -7.06 -7.82
CA ALA A 85 2.18 -6.24 -8.32
C ALA A 85 2.64 -4.89 -8.87
N ALA A 86 1.96 -4.44 -9.91
CA ALA A 86 2.09 -3.09 -10.48
C ALA A 86 0.72 -2.41 -10.51
N ARG A 87 0.74 -1.08 -10.41
CA ARG A 87 -0.45 -0.23 -10.44
C ARG A 87 -0.31 0.84 -11.50
N PHE A 88 -1.32 0.98 -12.33
CA PHE A 88 -1.57 2.16 -13.14
C PHE A 88 -2.69 2.97 -12.48
N LYS A 89 -2.49 4.28 -12.32
CA LYS A 89 -3.49 5.19 -11.74
C LYS A 89 -3.60 6.45 -12.60
N ASN A 90 -4.83 6.80 -12.96
CA ASN A 90 -5.21 8.06 -13.58
C ASN A 90 -6.01 8.87 -12.58
N VAL A 91 -5.70 10.15 -12.41
CA VAL A 91 -6.41 11.07 -11.50
C VAL A 91 -6.80 12.31 -12.26
N SER A 92 -8.05 12.71 -12.11
CA SER A 92 -8.60 13.99 -12.57
C SER A 92 -8.89 14.87 -11.36
N TYR A 93 -8.45 16.12 -11.41
CA TYR A 93 -8.58 17.08 -10.32
C TYR A 93 -9.65 18.12 -10.65
N THR A 94 -10.44 18.50 -9.64
CA THR A 94 -11.42 19.59 -9.71
C THR A 94 -11.25 20.48 -8.48
N GLY A 95 -11.14 21.79 -8.67
CA GLY A 95 -10.89 22.78 -7.59
C GLY A 95 -9.72 23.71 -7.95
N THR A 96 -9.33 24.59 -7.06
CA THR A 96 -8.21 25.56 -7.23
C THR A 96 -7.33 25.59 -6.00
N PRO A 97 -6.00 25.77 -6.16
CA PRO A 97 -5.19 25.82 -7.38
C PRO A 97 -4.78 24.44 -7.85
N ILE A 98 -4.74 24.27 -9.16
CA ILE A 98 -4.31 23.01 -9.77
C ILE A 98 -2.97 23.27 -10.45
N SER A 99 -2.04 22.43 -10.33
CA SER A 99 -0.68 22.33 -10.85
C SER A 99 -0.11 23.52 -11.69
N GLN A 100 1.20 23.72 -11.66
CA GLN A 100 1.91 24.75 -12.46
C GLN A 100 1.72 24.58 -13.98
N THR A 101 1.49 23.35 -14.43
CA THR A 101 1.30 23.07 -15.87
C THR A 101 -0.13 23.28 -16.35
N GLY A 102 -1.08 23.67 -15.47
CA GLY A 102 -2.50 23.78 -15.78
C GLY A 102 -3.18 22.44 -16.09
N SER A 103 -2.47 21.32 -15.95
CA SER A 103 -3.05 19.99 -16.20
C SER A 103 -3.96 19.58 -15.05
N THR A 104 -5.18 19.21 -15.40
CA THR A 104 -6.19 18.66 -14.48
C THR A 104 -6.13 17.13 -14.41
N ILE A 105 -5.18 16.50 -15.09
CA ILE A 105 -5.05 15.04 -15.18
C ILE A 105 -3.61 14.63 -14.89
N SER A 106 -3.45 13.59 -14.10
CA SER A 106 -2.16 12.96 -13.81
C SER A 106 -2.24 11.45 -14.01
N ASN A 107 -1.20 10.87 -14.60
CA ASN A 107 -1.06 9.43 -14.82
C ASN A 107 0.19 8.91 -14.12
N ASP A 108 0.09 7.69 -13.60
CA ASP A 108 1.17 7.05 -12.86
C ASP A 108 1.18 5.53 -13.12
N LEU A 109 2.37 4.99 -13.36
CA LEU A 109 2.61 3.55 -13.41
C LEU A 109 3.74 3.20 -12.45
N GLN A 110 3.44 2.44 -11.42
CA GLN A 110 4.39 2.08 -10.38
C GLN A 110 4.38 0.59 -10.10
N PHE A 111 5.57 0.06 -9.84
CA PHE A 111 5.73 -1.22 -9.20
C PHE A 111 5.45 -1.08 -7.70
N LYS A 112 4.54 -1.92 -7.17
CA LYS A 112 3.98 -1.70 -5.84
C LYS A 112 4.32 -2.79 -4.82
N LYS A 113 4.63 -4.00 -5.25
CA LYS A 113 4.73 -5.09 -4.29
C LYS A 113 5.69 -6.18 -4.75
N VAL A 114 6.54 -6.64 -3.82
CA VAL A 114 7.19 -7.95 -3.88
C VAL A 114 6.98 -8.64 -2.55
N ASN A 115 6.39 -9.84 -2.57
CA ASN A 115 6.23 -10.65 -1.38
C ASN A 115 6.67 -12.10 -1.64
N LEU A 116 7.26 -12.69 -0.62
CA LEU A 116 7.62 -14.08 -0.53
C LEU A 116 6.92 -14.70 0.68
N GLY A 117 6.55 -15.96 0.60
CA GLY A 117 5.98 -16.68 1.72
C GLY A 117 6.24 -18.17 1.61
N THR A 118 6.38 -18.84 2.75
CA THR A 118 6.48 -20.29 2.80
C THR A 118 6.00 -20.81 4.15
N LYS A 119 5.42 -21.99 4.16
CA LYS A 119 5.08 -22.71 5.39
C LYS A 119 6.19 -23.71 5.67
N VAL A 120 7.04 -23.37 6.65
CA VAL A 120 8.26 -24.11 6.99
C VAL A 120 7.94 -25.42 7.72
N THR A 121 6.98 -25.36 8.65
CA THR A 121 6.49 -26.54 9.39
C THR A 121 4.96 -26.58 9.34
N PRO A 122 4.29 -27.68 9.74
CA PRO A 122 2.83 -27.71 9.79
C PRO A 122 2.19 -26.59 10.64
N ARG A 123 2.95 -26.03 11.58
CA ARG A 123 2.48 -25.01 12.51
C ARG A 123 3.08 -23.64 12.33
N TRP A 124 4.13 -23.49 11.50
CA TRP A 124 4.85 -22.22 11.34
C TRP A 124 5.04 -21.86 9.87
N ALA A 125 4.66 -20.64 9.53
CA ALA A 125 4.89 -20.03 8.24
C ALA A 125 5.65 -18.71 8.41
N VAL A 126 6.47 -18.39 7.42
CA VAL A 126 7.25 -17.15 7.36
C VAL A 126 6.99 -16.46 6.03
N GLY A 127 6.96 -15.13 6.06
CA GLY A 127 6.87 -14.29 4.89
C GLY A 127 7.87 -13.14 4.94
N PHE A 128 8.22 -12.66 3.77
CA PHE A 128 9.06 -11.48 3.57
C PHE A 128 8.44 -10.61 2.49
N GLY A 129 8.48 -9.28 2.65
CA GLY A 129 7.92 -8.39 1.64
C GLY A 129 8.50 -6.99 1.68
N LEU A 130 8.37 -6.33 0.53
CA LEU A 130 8.70 -4.92 0.29
C LEU A 130 7.52 -4.26 -0.39
N ASN A 131 6.95 -3.23 0.24
CA ASN A 131 5.77 -2.53 -0.23
C ASN A 131 5.94 -1.01 -0.06
N PRO A 132 5.25 -0.18 -0.86
CA PRO A 132 5.17 1.25 -0.60
C PRO A 132 4.41 1.50 0.71
N TYR A 133 4.80 2.56 1.42
CA TYR A 133 4.12 3.01 2.63
C TYR A 133 3.47 4.38 2.45
N SER A 134 4.21 5.37 1.93
CA SER A 134 3.68 6.68 1.56
C SER A 134 4.39 7.25 0.34
N THR A 135 3.74 8.19 -0.34
CA THR A 135 4.29 8.88 -1.49
C THR A 135 4.12 10.38 -1.32
N VAL A 136 5.18 11.14 -1.51
CA VAL A 136 5.16 12.60 -1.64
C VAL A 136 5.31 12.92 -3.13
N SER A 137 4.28 13.51 -3.71
CA SER A 137 4.32 13.98 -5.09
C SER A 137 3.30 15.10 -5.26
N TYR A 138 3.80 16.33 -5.29
CA TYR A 138 2.99 17.52 -5.51
C TYR A 138 3.78 18.58 -6.28
N SER A 139 3.05 19.43 -6.99
CA SER A 139 3.60 20.54 -7.74
C SER A 139 2.47 21.55 -7.96
N PHE A 140 2.55 22.73 -7.33
CA PHE A 140 1.54 23.77 -7.50
C PHE A 140 2.10 25.19 -7.25
N LEU A 141 1.41 26.17 -7.80
CA LEU A 141 1.65 27.60 -7.54
C LEU A 141 0.78 28.07 -6.39
N GLY A 142 1.34 28.95 -5.57
CA GLY A 142 0.65 29.64 -4.50
C GLY A 142 1.19 31.05 -4.36
N VAL A 143 0.62 31.82 -3.43
CA VAL A 143 1.11 33.14 -3.03
C VAL A 143 1.43 33.15 -1.56
N LYS A 144 2.56 33.73 -1.20
CA LYS A 144 3.04 33.85 0.17
C LYS A 144 3.10 35.30 0.60
N PRO A 145 2.45 35.74 1.71
CA PRO A 145 2.57 37.08 2.20
C PRO A 145 3.98 37.33 2.72
N ILE A 146 4.55 38.47 2.38
CA ILE A 146 5.85 38.91 2.89
C ILE A 146 5.63 39.62 4.23
N GLN A 147 6.13 39.02 5.32
CA GLN A 147 5.96 39.55 6.66
C GLN A 147 6.51 40.97 6.79
N GLY A 148 5.75 41.86 7.43
CA GLY A 148 6.11 43.24 7.61
C GLY A 148 5.80 44.15 6.41
N THR A 149 5.15 43.64 5.36
CA THR A 149 4.74 44.39 4.17
C THR A 149 3.32 44.02 3.76
N ASN A 150 2.72 44.78 2.83
CA ASN A 150 1.46 44.44 2.17
C ASN A 150 1.69 43.70 0.83
N LEU A 151 2.91 43.20 0.57
CA LEU A 151 3.30 42.54 -0.67
C LEU A 151 3.18 41.05 -0.56
N PHE A 152 3.00 40.39 -1.71
CA PHE A 152 2.95 38.94 -1.85
C PHE A 152 4.07 38.51 -2.81
N ALA A 153 4.65 37.37 -2.53
CA ALA A 153 5.56 36.65 -3.44
C ALA A 153 4.83 35.48 -4.08
N ASP A 154 5.06 35.28 -5.37
CA ASP A 154 4.65 34.03 -6.02
C ASP A 154 5.52 32.90 -5.47
N ALA A 155 4.89 31.83 -5.06
CA ALA A 155 5.53 30.66 -4.48
C ALA A 155 5.24 29.43 -5.34
N TYR A 156 6.30 28.73 -5.74
CA TYR A 156 6.21 27.44 -6.36
C TYR A 156 6.60 26.36 -5.34
N TYR A 157 5.67 25.47 -5.09
CA TYR A 157 5.86 24.35 -4.18
C TYR A 157 5.96 23.05 -4.97
N SER A 158 7.01 22.28 -4.72
CA SER A 158 7.13 20.93 -5.26
C SER A 158 7.66 19.97 -4.18
N GLY A 159 7.21 18.73 -4.27
CA GLY A 159 7.69 17.67 -3.41
C GLY A 159 7.74 16.36 -4.15
N THR A 160 8.80 15.61 -3.91
CA THR A 160 9.00 14.28 -4.48
C THR A 160 9.56 13.32 -3.44
N GLY A 161 9.33 12.03 -3.64
CA GLY A 161 9.88 11.00 -2.80
C GLY A 161 8.85 10.01 -2.31
N ASN A 162 9.32 9.03 -1.59
CA ASN A 162 8.47 7.97 -1.07
C ASN A 162 9.05 7.37 0.22
N SER A 163 8.21 6.69 0.95
CA SER A 163 8.63 5.74 1.96
C SER A 163 8.12 4.35 1.63
N SER A 164 8.89 3.36 2.03
CA SER A 164 8.64 1.94 1.83
C SER A 164 8.67 1.21 3.17
N ILE A 165 8.06 0.03 3.18
CA ILE A 165 8.06 -0.86 4.34
C ILE A 165 8.60 -2.23 3.91
N ALA A 166 9.73 -2.61 4.48
CA ALA A 166 10.25 -3.98 4.43
C ALA A 166 9.74 -4.74 5.66
N HIS A 167 9.25 -5.95 5.48
CA HIS A 167 8.71 -6.71 6.60
C HIS A 167 9.06 -8.19 6.57
N ILE A 168 9.14 -8.75 7.77
CA ILE A 168 9.18 -10.20 8.02
C ILE A 168 7.92 -10.56 8.80
N THR A 169 7.21 -11.55 8.33
CA THR A 169 5.99 -12.05 8.95
C THR A 169 6.22 -13.44 9.48
N ASN A 170 5.90 -13.67 10.76
CA ASN A 170 5.87 -14.99 11.38
C ASN A 170 4.43 -15.31 11.75
N SER A 171 3.95 -16.48 11.35
CA SER A 171 2.58 -16.90 11.55
C SER A 171 2.52 -18.32 12.10
N PHE A 172 1.67 -18.54 13.10
CA PHE A 172 1.58 -19.81 13.81
C PHE A 172 0.16 -20.34 13.86
N VAL A 173 0.03 -21.63 13.62
CA VAL A 173 -1.19 -22.39 13.85
C VAL A 173 -1.25 -22.78 15.33
N VAL A 174 -2.13 -22.16 16.09
CA VAL A 174 -2.36 -22.48 17.51
C VAL A 174 -3.18 -23.77 17.63
N ASN A 175 -4.29 -23.83 16.90
CA ASN A 175 -5.12 -25.03 16.78
C ASN A 175 -5.81 -25.07 15.40
N LYS A 176 -6.72 -26.03 15.19
CA LYS A 176 -7.39 -26.21 13.88
C LYS A 176 -8.16 -24.98 13.41
N ASN A 177 -8.61 -24.14 14.33
CA ASN A 177 -9.46 -22.99 14.06
C ASN A 177 -8.74 -21.66 14.24
N LEU A 178 -7.70 -21.58 15.09
CA LEU A 178 -7.04 -20.34 15.50
C LEU A 178 -5.62 -20.25 14.95
N GLN A 179 -5.31 -19.14 14.31
CA GLN A 179 -4.00 -18.75 13.81
C GLN A 179 -3.62 -17.38 14.38
N VAL A 180 -2.35 -17.18 14.69
CA VAL A 180 -1.81 -15.90 15.16
C VAL A 180 -0.59 -15.53 14.34
N GLY A 181 -0.30 -14.24 14.25
CA GLY A 181 0.84 -13.77 13.48
C GLY A 181 1.44 -12.50 14.05
N LEU A 182 2.73 -12.35 13.82
CA LEU A 182 3.51 -11.15 14.11
C LEU A 182 4.23 -10.72 12.84
N GLN A 183 4.03 -9.49 12.44
CA GLN A 183 4.82 -8.84 11.39
C GLN A 183 5.75 -7.82 12.05
N THR A 184 7.04 -8.02 11.87
CA THR A 184 8.07 -7.04 12.18
C THR A 184 8.45 -6.33 10.91
N SER A 185 8.41 -5.03 10.90
CA SER A 185 8.65 -4.23 9.71
C SER A 185 9.56 -3.05 10.00
N TYR A 186 10.23 -2.56 8.97
CA TYR A 186 11.02 -1.34 9.00
C TYR A 186 10.50 -0.39 7.94
N VAL A 187 10.00 0.75 8.39
CA VAL A 187 9.61 1.86 7.52
C VAL A 187 10.85 2.68 7.24
N PHE A 188 11.11 3.00 5.98
CA PHE A 188 12.23 3.84 5.56
C PHE A 188 11.86 4.62 4.32
N GLY A 189 12.46 5.81 4.16
CA GLY A 189 12.16 6.63 2.99
C GLY A 189 12.99 7.88 2.92
N HIS A 190 12.96 8.49 1.73
CA HIS A 190 13.57 9.77 1.43
C HIS A 190 12.57 10.64 0.70
N MET A 191 12.47 11.91 1.11
CA MET A 191 11.55 12.90 0.57
C MET A 191 12.30 14.20 0.38
N GLU A 192 12.02 14.89 -0.72
CA GLU A 192 12.52 16.23 -1.01
C GLU A 192 11.33 17.18 -1.18
N GLU A 193 11.36 18.28 -0.47
CA GLU A 193 10.38 19.36 -0.55
C GLU A 193 11.12 20.64 -0.98
N SER A 194 10.59 21.33 -1.98
CA SER A 194 11.17 22.56 -2.49
C SER A 194 10.14 23.68 -2.52
N GLU A 195 10.55 24.85 -2.06
CA GLU A 195 9.81 26.11 -2.18
C GLU A 195 10.67 27.11 -2.95
N THR A 196 10.16 27.60 -4.07
CA THR A 196 10.81 28.67 -4.84
C THR A 196 9.95 29.92 -4.77
N LEU A 197 10.50 30.99 -4.25
CA LEU A 197 9.84 32.28 -4.14
C LEU A 197 10.35 33.23 -5.22
N SER A 198 9.42 33.91 -5.91
CA SER A 198 9.69 35.00 -6.81
C SER A 198 8.88 36.22 -6.39
N GLY A 199 9.48 37.40 -6.38
CA GLY A 199 8.77 38.61 -5.97
C GLY A 199 9.48 39.86 -6.43
N GLN A 200 8.77 41.00 -6.39
CA GLN A 200 9.24 42.30 -6.83
C GLN A 200 10.38 42.87 -5.99
N LEU A 201 10.70 42.29 -4.83
CA LEU A 201 11.72 42.78 -3.88
C LEU A 201 13.06 42.03 -3.98
N ALA A 202 13.16 40.99 -4.80
CA ALA A 202 14.40 40.24 -4.95
C ALA A 202 14.75 40.10 -6.44
N ASP A 203 15.94 40.61 -6.82
CA ASP A 203 16.51 40.46 -8.17
C ASP A 203 16.80 38.98 -8.52
N SER A 204 16.66 38.07 -7.55
CA SER A 204 16.92 36.64 -7.72
C SER A 204 15.90 35.80 -6.98
N LEU A 205 15.59 34.64 -7.56
CA LEU A 205 14.72 33.62 -6.96
C LEU A 205 15.33 33.08 -5.65
N ILE A 206 14.52 32.98 -4.61
CA ILE A 206 14.90 32.27 -3.38
C ILE A 206 14.37 30.84 -3.48
N ASN A 207 15.28 29.89 -3.47
CA ASN A 207 14.93 28.47 -3.47
C ASN A 207 15.32 27.83 -2.13
N THR A 208 14.36 27.23 -1.46
CA THR A 208 14.56 26.45 -0.25
C THR A 208 14.25 25.00 -0.52
N VAL A 209 15.25 24.13 -0.32
CA VAL A 209 15.12 22.68 -0.44
C VAL A 209 15.27 22.04 0.92
N ARG A 210 14.34 21.20 1.26
CA ARG A 210 14.33 20.37 2.47
C ARG A 210 14.39 18.91 2.08
N ASN A 211 15.47 18.23 2.46
CA ASN A 211 15.63 16.80 2.32
C ASN A 211 15.31 16.12 3.65
N LEU A 212 14.50 15.09 3.60
CA LEU A 212 14.01 14.35 4.75
C LEU A 212 14.24 12.86 4.54
N THR A 213 15.05 12.25 5.42
CA THR A 213 15.22 10.80 5.47
C THR A 213 14.61 10.28 6.76
N VAL A 214 13.67 9.35 6.66
CA VAL A 214 12.92 8.81 7.80
C VAL A 214 13.15 7.32 7.96
N GLY A 215 13.03 6.83 9.19
CA GLY A 215 13.08 5.41 9.46
C GLY A 215 12.52 5.03 10.83
N GLN A 216 12.01 3.79 10.97
CA GLN A 216 11.67 3.17 12.26
C GLN A 216 11.18 1.74 12.09
N ALA A 217 11.47 0.92 13.11
CA ALA A 217 10.86 -0.40 13.26
C ALA A 217 9.39 -0.28 13.70
N ARG A 218 8.53 -1.15 13.19
CA ARG A 218 7.09 -1.19 13.49
C ARG A 218 6.63 -2.63 13.61
N PHE A 219 5.69 -2.90 14.51
CA PHE A 219 5.12 -4.21 14.76
C PHE A 219 3.63 -4.24 14.42
N LYS A 220 3.16 -5.35 13.88
CA LYS A 220 1.73 -5.63 13.68
C LYS A 220 1.43 -7.03 14.20
N PHE A 221 0.48 -7.14 15.10
CA PHE A 221 -0.04 -8.40 15.62
C PHE A 221 -1.33 -8.75 14.90
N GLY A 222 -1.57 -10.03 14.66
CA GLY A 222 -2.79 -10.48 14.01
C GLY A 222 -3.27 -11.81 14.56
N PHE A 223 -4.58 -12.02 14.48
CA PHE A 223 -5.20 -13.32 14.72
C PHE A 223 -6.28 -13.58 13.68
N GLN A 224 -6.55 -14.84 13.42
CA GLN A 224 -7.68 -15.32 12.61
C GLN A 224 -8.28 -16.56 13.25
N TYR A 225 -9.61 -16.57 13.32
CA TYR A 225 -10.40 -17.71 13.73
C TYR A 225 -11.26 -18.16 12.56
N LYS A 226 -11.24 -19.47 12.26
CA LYS A 226 -12.02 -20.08 11.20
C LYS A 226 -12.83 -21.22 11.75
N ALA A 227 -14.10 -21.30 11.37
CA ALA A 227 -14.97 -22.37 11.73
C ALA A 227 -15.79 -22.83 10.53
N GLN A 228 -15.91 -24.13 10.38
CA GLN A 228 -16.87 -24.73 9.47
C GLN A 228 -18.18 -24.94 10.21
N LEU A 229 -19.20 -24.14 9.89
CA LEU A 229 -20.52 -24.26 10.53
C LEU A 229 -21.27 -25.52 10.09
N ASN A 230 -21.15 -25.83 8.80
CA ASN A 230 -21.70 -27.04 8.20
C ASN A 230 -20.97 -27.36 6.88
N LYS A 231 -21.42 -28.36 6.13
CA LYS A 231 -20.80 -28.76 4.85
C LYS A 231 -20.83 -27.68 3.77
N LEU A 232 -21.68 -26.65 3.93
CA LEU A 232 -21.90 -25.60 2.93
C LEU A 232 -21.27 -24.27 3.35
N TRP A 233 -21.13 -24.00 4.66
CA TRP A 233 -20.71 -22.70 5.18
C TRP A 233 -19.43 -22.78 6.00
N ASP A 234 -18.43 -22.03 5.54
CA ASP A 234 -17.22 -21.70 6.29
C ASP A 234 -17.29 -20.24 6.72
N VAL A 235 -16.99 -19.94 7.97
CA VAL A 235 -16.94 -18.57 8.49
C VAL A 235 -15.57 -18.29 9.07
N ALA A 236 -15.17 -17.03 8.99
CA ALA A 236 -13.91 -16.57 9.54
C ALA A 236 -14.08 -15.20 10.20
N ALA A 237 -13.34 -14.96 11.26
CA ALA A 237 -13.17 -13.66 11.88
C ALA A 237 -11.67 -13.38 12.04
N GLY A 238 -11.26 -12.14 11.92
CA GLY A 238 -9.87 -11.75 12.08
C GLY A 238 -9.73 -10.38 12.66
N GLY A 239 -8.58 -10.13 13.27
CA GLY A 239 -8.23 -8.82 13.79
C GLY A 239 -6.74 -8.58 13.74
N THR A 240 -6.36 -7.29 13.67
CA THR A 240 -4.98 -6.86 13.78
C THR A 240 -4.85 -5.67 14.72
N TYR A 241 -3.70 -5.58 15.35
CA TYR A 241 -3.30 -4.46 16.21
C TYR A 241 -1.91 -4.00 15.84
N THR A 242 -1.75 -2.70 15.64
CA THR A 242 -0.46 -2.06 15.35
C THR A 242 -0.27 -0.93 16.36
N PRO A 243 0.75 -0.98 17.23
CA PRO A 243 1.01 0.06 18.22
C PRO A 243 1.50 1.35 17.58
N LYS A 244 1.31 2.45 18.30
CA LYS A 244 1.86 3.76 18.00
C LYS A 244 3.40 3.67 17.83
N THR A 245 3.95 4.40 16.86
CA THR A 245 5.38 4.33 16.53
C THR A 245 5.89 5.72 16.16
N ASN A 246 6.97 6.18 16.80
CA ASN A 246 7.61 7.45 16.47
C ASN A 246 8.66 7.24 15.38
N LEU A 247 8.51 7.92 14.25
CA LEU A 247 9.52 7.96 13.20
C LEU A 247 10.63 8.93 13.58
N TRP A 248 11.88 8.52 13.42
CA TRP A 248 13.01 9.44 13.44
C TRP A 248 13.23 10.04 12.05
N ALA A 249 13.86 11.20 12.01
CA ALA A 249 14.24 11.85 10.75
C ALA A 249 15.61 12.51 10.83
N ASN A 250 16.36 12.39 9.72
CA ASN A 250 17.46 13.28 9.40
C ASN A 250 16.94 14.32 8.40
N THR A 251 17.04 15.59 8.75
CA THR A 251 16.56 16.70 7.95
C THR A 251 17.74 17.59 7.54
N SER A 252 17.84 17.89 6.24
CA SER A 252 18.76 18.88 5.68
C SER A 252 17.95 20.00 5.03
N ILE A 253 18.16 21.23 5.46
CA ILE A 253 17.51 22.41 4.87
C ILE A 253 18.57 23.28 4.25
N LYS A 254 18.37 23.67 2.98
CA LYS A 254 19.25 24.57 2.25
C LYS A 254 18.44 25.63 1.53
N ALA A 255 18.70 26.89 1.87
CA ALA A 255 18.13 28.04 1.18
C ALA A 255 19.21 28.77 0.36
N ARG A 256 18.88 29.13 -0.88
CA ARG A 256 19.76 29.83 -1.83
C ARG A 256 19.04 31.00 -2.46
N SER A 257 19.80 32.06 -2.76
CA SER A 257 19.41 33.15 -3.66
C SER A 257 20.42 33.20 -4.79
N GLY A 258 20.00 32.78 -5.99
CA GLY A 258 20.93 32.54 -7.09
C GLY A 258 22.02 31.53 -6.71
N ASN A 259 23.29 31.94 -6.79
CA ASN A 259 24.43 31.11 -6.40
C ASN A 259 24.82 31.24 -4.92
N THR A 260 24.22 32.14 -4.18
CA THR A 260 24.56 32.41 -2.76
C THR A 260 23.77 31.50 -1.84
N ILE A 261 24.44 30.79 -0.94
CA ILE A 261 23.81 30.00 0.12
C ILE A 261 23.44 30.97 1.24
N LEU A 262 22.14 31.09 1.53
CA LEU A 262 21.59 31.90 2.62
C LEU A 262 21.52 31.13 3.93
N LEU A 263 21.20 29.86 3.86
CA LEU A 263 21.07 28.97 5.00
C LEU A 263 21.45 27.54 4.59
N GLN A 264 22.17 26.87 5.47
CA GLN A 264 22.36 25.42 5.40
C GLN A 264 22.36 24.89 6.83
N ASN A 265 21.46 23.94 7.10
CA ASN A 265 21.32 23.33 8.42
C ASN A 265 20.94 21.87 8.30
N ASP A 266 21.61 21.03 9.09
CA ASP A 266 21.36 19.60 9.18
C ASP A 266 21.06 19.23 10.61
N TYR A 267 19.98 18.51 10.87
CA TYR A 267 19.58 18.10 12.21
C TYR A 267 18.87 16.76 12.25
N TYR A 268 19.01 16.08 13.37
CA TYR A 268 18.35 14.80 13.66
C TYR A 268 17.21 14.99 14.66
N GLN A 269 16.08 14.37 14.39
CA GLN A 269 14.93 14.33 15.27
C GLN A 269 14.55 12.88 15.56
N SER A 270 14.63 12.46 16.81
CA SER A 270 14.26 11.11 17.24
C SER A 270 12.76 10.83 17.16
N SER A 271 11.94 11.87 17.18
CA SER A 271 10.47 11.81 17.05
C SER A 271 10.00 12.92 16.11
N TYR A 272 10.24 12.71 14.81
CA TYR A 272 9.83 13.65 13.76
C TYR A 272 8.32 13.60 13.54
N PHE A 273 7.77 12.40 13.46
CA PHE A 273 6.36 12.17 13.19
C PHE A 273 5.89 10.92 13.90
N THR A 274 4.70 10.95 14.46
CA THR A 274 4.14 9.79 15.16
C THR A 274 3.11 9.09 14.31
N LEU A 275 3.35 7.81 14.01
CA LEU A 275 2.36 6.94 13.40
C LEU A 275 1.37 6.47 14.47
N PRO A 276 0.06 6.43 14.16
CA PRO A 276 -0.97 6.13 15.15
C PRO A 276 -1.02 4.65 15.52
N THR A 277 -1.66 4.38 16.64
CA THR A 277 -2.22 3.06 16.91
C THR A 277 -3.30 2.74 15.90
N ALA A 278 -3.26 1.53 15.33
CA ALA A 278 -4.24 1.07 14.37
C ALA A 278 -4.86 -0.27 14.77
N TYR A 279 -6.16 -0.39 14.57
CA TYR A 279 -6.96 -1.61 14.78
C TYR A 279 -7.68 -1.96 13.49
N GLN A 280 -7.70 -3.23 13.15
CA GLN A 280 -8.53 -3.74 12.05
C GLN A 280 -9.29 -4.96 12.56
N ALA A 281 -10.54 -5.07 12.17
CA ALA A 281 -11.38 -6.22 12.43
C ALA A 281 -12.15 -6.59 11.17
N GLY A 282 -12.33 -7.87 10.92
CA GLY A 282 -13.04 -8.34 9.74
C GLY A 282 -13.74 -9.67 10.00
N VAL A 283 -14.77 -9.89 9.21
CA VAL A 283 -15.51 -11.15 9.15
C VAL A 283 -15.67 -11.59 7.70
N ALA A 284 -15.69 -12.90 7.47
CA ALA A 284 -15.92 -13.46 6.16
C ALA A 284 -16.80 -14.71 6.27
N ALA A 285 -17.63 -14.90 5.25
CA ALA A 285 -18.46 -16.10 5.11
C ALA A 285 -18.28 -16.66 3.69
N THR A 286 -18.00 -17.97 3.59
CA THR A 286 -17.84 -18.66 2.30
C THR A 286 -18.90 -19.74 2.17
N PHE A 287 -19.70 -19.64 1.10
CA PHE A 287 -20.74 -20.58 0.78
C PHE A 287 -20.29 -21.51 -0.34
N LYS A 288 -20.48 -22.83 -0.15
CA LYS A 288 -20.13 -23.90 -1.09
C LYS A 288 -18.67 -23.80 -1.60
N LYS A 289 -17.76 -23.22 -0.78
CA LYS A 289 -16.36 -22.99 -1.14
C LYS A 289 -16.16 -22.14 -2.42
N SER A 290 -17.21 -21.49 -2.93
CA SER A 290 -17.22 -20.74 -4.19
C SER A 290 -17.63 -19.28 -4.04
N PHE A 291 -18.50 -18.96 -3.10
CA PHE A 291 -19.01 -17.59 -2.88
C PHE A 291 -18.48 -17.08 -1.56
N THR A 292 -17.72 -16.03 -1.56
CA THR A 292 -17.16 -15.42 -0.35
C THR A 292 -17.64 -13.99 -0.22
N LEU A 293 -18.19 -13.65 0.95
CA LEU A 293 -18.48 -12.29 1.39
C LEU A 293 -17.50 -11.93 2.50
N ALA A 294 -16.87 -10.75 2.42
CA ALA A 294 -15.99 -10.22 3.44
C ALA A 294 -16.38 -8.79 3.80
N LEU A 295 -16.31 -8.45 5.09
CA LEU A 295 -16.57 -7.13 5.64
C LEU A 295 -15.47 -6.79 6.63
N ASP A 296 -14.86 -5.61 6.48
CA ASP A 296 -13.78 -5.13 7.34
C ASP A 296 -14.05 -3.71 7.85
N TYR A 297 -13.57 -3.48 9.06
CA TYR A 297 -13.49 -2.17 9.69
C TYR A 297 -12.05 -1.89 10.13
N GLN A 298 -11.55 -0.70 9.80
CA GLN A 298 -10.24 -0.20 10.22
C GLN A 298 -10.41 1.13 10.95
N TYR A 299 -9.69 1.27 12.05
CA TYR A 299 -9.60 2.49 12.86
C TYR A 299 -8.14 2.84 13.12
N GLU A 300 -7.79 4.12 12.96
CA GLU A 300 -6.46 4.67 13.24
C GLU A 300 -6.60 5.91 14.10
N ALA A 301 -5.97 5.89 15.28
CA ALA A 301 -6.08 6.91 16.32
C ALA A 301 -5.12 8.09 16.07
N TRP A 302 -5.31 8.85 15.00
CA TRP A 302 -4.44 9.94 14.59
C TRP A 302 -4.50 11.17 15.53
N ARG A 303 -5.62 11.43 16.18
CA ARG A 303 -5.74 12.52 17.17
C ARG A 303 -4.73 12.39 18.32
N GLN A 304 -4.39 11.17 18.68
CA GLN A 304 -3.44 10.88 19.76
C GLN A 304 -1.98 11.19 19.39
N THR A 305 -1.70 11.55 18.14
CA THR A 305 -0.36 11.91 17.68
C THR A 305 -0.04 13.37 17.98
N ASN A 306 -1.06 14.22 18.29
CA ASN A 306 -0.94 15.64 18.59
C ASN A 306 -0.17 16.44 17.51
N TYR A 307 -0.26 15.99 16.26
CA TYR A 307 0.39 16.66 15.14
C TYR A 307 -0.60 17.60 14.43
N SER A 308 -0.18 18.84 14.20
CA SER A 308 -0.95 19.83 13.44
C SER A 308 -0.03 20.66 12.56
N GLY A 309 -0.47 20.96 11.35
CA GLY A 309 0.14 21.94 10.46
C GLY A 309 -0.58 23.28 10.52
N VAL A 310 -0.12 24.25 9.72
CA VAL A 310 -0.68 25.62 9.71
C VAL A 310 -2.15 25.65 9.31
N SER A 311 -2.57 24.79 8.38
CA SER A 311 -3.94 24.79 7.81
C SER A 311 -4.65 23.45 7.96
N TYR A 312 -4.09 22.48 8.69
CA TYR A 312 -4.65 21.16 8.85
C TYR A 312 -4.35 20.57 10.22
N ILE A 313 -5.20 19.64 10.62
CA ILE A 313 -5.00 18.81 11.81
C ILE A 313 -5.19 17.34 11.43
N LEU A 314 -4.62 16.43 12.22
CA LEU A 314 -4.87 15.01 12.09
C LEU A 314 -6.09 14.61 12.90
N ASP A 315 -7.03 13.90 12.26
CA ASP A 315 -8.24 13.38 12.86
C ASP A 315 -8.26 11.85 12.75
N ASP A 316 -9.03 11.17 13.59
CA ASP A 316 -9.10 9.72 13.56
C ASP A 316 -9.64 9.21 12.23
N SER A 317 -8.90 8.29 11.62
CA SER A 317 -9.29 7.66 10.36
C SER A 317 -10.17 6.44 10.62
N ARG A 318 -11.23 6.29 9.81
CA ARG A 318 -12.12 5.14 9.83
C ARG A 318 -12.38 4.67 8.42
N ARG A 319 -12.15 3.39 8.18
CA ARG A 319 -12.42 2.77 6.88
C ARG A 319 -13.37 1.60 7.05
N TYR A 320 -14.37 1.57 6.20
CA TYR A 320 -15.31 0.47 6.02
C TYR A 320 -15.09 -0.11 4.63
N SER A 321 -14.97 -1.39 4.53
CA SER A 321 -14.82 -2.09 3.25
C SER A 321 -15.63 -3.37 3.24
N GLY A 322 -16.13 -3.71 2.06
CA GLY A 322 -16.90 -4.92 1.86
C GLY A 322 -16.70 -5.44 0.44
N GLY A 323 -16.63 -6.75 0.29
CA GLY A 323 -16.43 -7.36 -1.01
C GLY A 323 -17.06 -8.73 -1.11
N PHE A 324 -17.40 -9.05 -2.35
CA PHE A 324 -17.94 -10.33 -2.74
C PHE A 324 -17.02 -10.96 -3.80
N GLU A 325 -16.77 -12.27 -3.65
CA GLU A 325 -15.99 -13.07 -4.60
C GLU A 325 -16.79 -14.29 -5.02
N PHE A 326 -16.81 -14.55 -6.33
CA PHE A 326 -17.20 -15.82 -6.91
C PHE A 326 -15.95 -16.53 -7.44
N SER A 327 -15.68 -17.74 -6.98
CA SER A 327 -14.55 -18.58 -7.39
C SER A 327 -15.04 -19.88 -8.02
N LYS A 328 -14.68 -20.09 -9.29
CA LYS A 328 -14.95 -21.35 -10.00
C LYS A 328 -13.78 -22.29 -9.78
N LYS A 329 -14.04 -23.38 -9.07
CA LYS A 329 -13.07 -24.46 -8.83
C LYS A 329 -13.31 -25.62 -9.80
N SER A 330 -12.25 -26.34 -10.11
CA SER A 330 -12.26 -27.58 -10.90
C SER A 330 -11.30 -28.56 -10.24
N SER A 331 -11.51 -29.85 -10.44
CA SER A 331 -10.59 -30.88 -9.95
C SER A 331 -9.91 -31.57 -11.12
N TYR A 332 -8.63 -31.91 -10.95
CA TYR A 332 -7.83 -32.69 -11.86
C TYR A 332 -6.87 -33.56 -11.07
N LEU A 333 -6.85 -34.88 -11.31
CA LEU A 333 -6.03 -35.86 -10.57
C LEU A 333 -6.17 -35.69 -9.03
N ASP A 334 -7.42 -35.65 -8.53
CA ASP A 334 -7.79 -35.51 -7.12
C ASP A 334 -7.32 -34.19 -6.45
N GLN A 335 -6.78 -33.26 -7.23
CA GLN A 335 -6.43 -31.92 -6.74
C GLN A 335 -7.46 -30.89 -7.21
N THR A 336 -7.99 -30.14 -6.25
CA THR A 336 -8.86 -28.99 -6.55
C THR A 336 -8.01 -27.78 -6.85
N TYR A 337 -8.23 -27.15 -8.00
CA TYR A 337 -7.60 -25.89 -8.38
C TYR A 337 -8.66 -24.85 -8.72
N GLU A 338 -8.27 -23.59 -8.65
CA GLU A 338 -9.12 -22.48 -9.02
C GLU A 338 -8.95 -22.16 -10.50
N LYS A 339 -10.06 -22.24 -11.27
CA LYS A 339 -10.03 -21.94 -12.69
C LYS A 339 -10.02 -20.44 -12.94
N TYR A 340 -10.93 -19.72 -12.28
CA TYR A 340 -11.01 -18.27 -12.30
C TYR A 340 -11.84 -17.79 -11.10
N PHE A 341 -11.69 -16.51 -10.79
CA PHE A 341 -12.55 -15.82 -9.84
C PHE A 341 -12.96 -14.45 -10.36
N LEU A 342 -14.09 -13.96 -9.88
CA LEU A 342 -14.63 -12.64 -10.13
C LEU A 342 -14.93 -11.97 -8.79
N GLN A 343 -14.68 -10.68 -8.70
CA GLN A 343 -14.83 -9.93 -7.46
C GLN A 343 -15.51 -8.59 -7.71
N THR A 344 -16.22 -8.13 -6.70
CA THR A 344 -16.70 -6.75 -6.61
C THR A 344 -16.64 -6.29 -5.16
N GLY A 345 -16.43 -5.01 -4.93
CA GLY A 345 -16.34 -4.48 -3.58
C GLY A 345 -16.56 -2.98 -3.53
N LEU A 346 -16.81 -2.49 -2.33
CA LEU A 346 -17.01 -1.08 -2.00
C LEU A 346 -16.14 -0.73 -0.80
N PHE A 347 -15.70 0.54 -0.77
CA PHE A 347 -15.04 1.08 0.41
C PHE A 347 -15.47 2.53 0.66
N TYR A 348 -15.40 2.91 1.93
CA TYR A 348 -15.63 4.26 2.40
C TYR A 348 -14.64 4.57 3.52
N THR A 349 -13.90 5.67 3.39
CA THR A 349 -12.88 6.10 4.34
C THR A 349 -13.11 7.55 4.75
N ASN A 350 -13.18 7.82 6.05
CA ASN A 350 -12.90 9.12 6.61
C ASN A 350 -11.37 9.21 6.79
N SER A 351 -10.73 10.09 6.03
CA SER A 351 -9.27 10.26 6.04
C SER A 351 -8.78 10.82 7.39
N TYR A 352 -7.52 10.61 7.68
CA TYR A 352 -6.87 11.25 8.83
C TYR A 352 -6.64 12.75 8.66
N LEU A 353 -6.77 13.29 7.45
CA LEU A 353 -6.58 14.71 7.17
C LEU A 353 -7.89 15.48 7.33
N ARG A 354 -7.84 16.52 8.18
CA ARG A 354 -8.87 17.55 8.30
C ARG A 354 -8.28 18.90 7.91
N ILE A 355 -8.77 19.48 6.81
CA ILE A 355 -8.25 20.72 6.22
C ILE A 355 -9.38 21.74 6.18
N ASN A 356 -9.13 22.98 6.63
CA ASN A 356 -10.14 24.05 6.72
C ASN A 356 -11.43 23.60 7.45
N GLY A 357 -11.30 22.71 8.45
CA GLY A 357 -12.40 22.14 9.22
C GLY A 357 -13.16 20.99 8.54
N ILE A 358 -12.80 20.60 7.31
CA ILE A 358 -13.43 19.50 6.57
C ILE A 358 -12.53 18.26 6.65
N GLN A 359 -13.04 17.15 7.17
CA GLN A 359 -12.36 15.86 7.11
C GLN A 359 -12.51 15.27 5.70
N LEU A 360 -11.38 14.96 5.05
CA LEU A 360 -11.41 14.40 3.71
C LEU A 360 -12.06 13.02 3.72
N LYS A 361 -12.86 12.75 2.70
CA LYS A 361 -13.49 11.46 2.45
C LYS A 361 -12.89 10.81 1.21
N ASP A 362 -12.84 9.48 1.19
CA ASP A 362 -12.37 8.69 0.05
C ASP A 362 -13.26 7.45 -0.05
N TYR A 363 -13.94 7.28 -1.17
CA TYR A 363 -14.88 6.18 -1.39
C TYR A 363 -14.86 5.73 -2.84
N GLY A 364 -15.18 4.47 -3.06
CA GLY A 364 -15.14 3.92 -4.40
C GLY A 364 -15.69 2.51 -4.50
N LEU A 365 -15.71 2.06 -5.76
CA LEU A 365 -16.09 0.74 -6.21
C LEU A 365 -14.84 0.01 -6.73
N THR A 366 -14.74 -1.29 -6.46
CA THR A 366 -13.71 -2.15 -7.03
C THR A 366 -14.34 -3.30 -7.80
N LEU A 367 -13.67 -3.71 -8.88
CA LEU A 367 -13.99 -4.90 -9.66
C LEU A 367 -12.69 -5.70 -9.82
N GLY A 368 -12.73 -7.00 -9.67
CA GLY A 368 -11.57 -7.85 -9.78
C GLY A 368 -11.84 -9.14 -10.55
N ALA A 369 -10.82 -9.64 -11.20
CA ALA A 369 -10.84 -10.94 -11.84
C ALA A 369 -9.44 -11.56 -11.82
N GLY A 370 -9.38 -12.89 -11.81
CA GLY A 370 -8.11 -13.60 -11.93
C GLY A 370 -8.29 -15.06 -12.33
N ALA A 371 -7.19 -15.66 -12.76
CA ALA A 371 -7.18 -17.05 -13.19
C ALA A 371 -5.82 -17.70 -12.96
N GLU A 372 -5.82 -19.01 -12.71
CA GLU A 372 -4.61 -19.81 -12.75
C GLU A 372 -4.27 -20.20 -14.20
N LEU A 373 -3.10 -19.76 -14.68
CA LEU A 373 -2.62 -20.00 -16.05
C LEU A 373 -1.87 -21.32 -16.20
N SER A 374 -1.12 -21.74 -15.20
CA SER A 374 -0.34 -22.97 -15.18
C SER A 374 -0.94 -23.97 -14.18
N ARG A 375 -0.93 -25.27 -14.53
CA ARG A 375 -1.71 -26.30 -13.84
C ARG A 375 -0.89 -27.55 -13.54
N THR A 376 0.29 -27.39 -12.99
CA THR A 376 1.00 -28.57 -12.51
C THR A 376 0.77 -28.73 -10.99
N PRO A 377 0.74 -29.97 -10.46
CA PRO A 377 0.63 -30.19 -9.02
C PRO A 377 1.73 -29.51 -8.21
N LEU A 378 2.91 -29.29 -8.83
CA LEU A 378 4.11 -28.79 -8.20
C LEU A 378 4.33 -27.28 -8.37
N SER A 379 3.70 -26.67 -9.38
CA SER A 379 3.85 -25.23 -9.62
C SER A 379 2.56 -24.64 -10.18
N SER A 380 2.26 -23.40 -9.82
CA SER A 380 1.16 -22.65 -10.43
C SER A 380 1.55 -21.20 -10.62
N LEU A 381 1.07 -20.63 -11.70
CA LEU A 381 1.13 -19.21 -12.00
C LEU A 381 -0.29 -18.70 -12.10
N ALA A 382 -0.64 -17.70 -11.30
CA ALA A 382 -1.92 -17.01 -11.35
C ALA A 382 -1.69 -15.55 -11.70
N ILE A 383 -2.63 -15.00 -12.48
CA ILE A 383 -2.69 -13.58 -12.80
C ILE A 383 -4.00 -13.02 -12.25
N GLN A 384 -3.94 -11.82 -11.70
CA GLN A 384 -5.11 -11.14 -11.14
C GLN A 384 -5.08 -9.67 -11.56
N GLY A 385 -6.24 -9.16 -11.96
CA GLY A 385 -6.46 -7.75 -12.26
C GLY A 385 -7.54 -7.18 -11.37
N ALA A 386 -7.37 -5.94 -10.91
CA ALA A 386 -8.40 -5.21 -10.20
C ALA A 386 -8.50 -3.78 -10.74
N LEU A 387 -9.72 -3.34 -10.97
CA LEU A 387 -10.09 -1.97 -11.35
C LEU A 387 -10.74 -1.31 -10.13
N GLU A 388 -10.28 -0.12 -9.77
CA GLU A 388 -10.83 0.71 -8.69
C GLU A 388 -11.22 2.06 -9.27
N LEU A 389 -12.46 2.48 -9.00
CA LEU A 389 -13.02 3.77 -9.34
C LEU A 389 -13.35 4.50 -8.05
N GLY A 390 -12.71 5.64 -7.80
CA GLY A 390 -12.86 6.32 -6.53
C GLY A 390 -12.90 7.84 -6.64
N ILE A 391 -13.43 8.45 -5.58
CA ILE A 391 -13.50 9.90 -5.39
C ILE A 391 -12.93 10.24 -4.01
N ARG A 392 -11.96 11.16 -3.98
CA ARG A 392 -11.33 11.65 -2.76
C ARG A 392 -11.44 13.17 -2.67
N GLY A 393 -11.77 13.66 -1.46
CA GLY A 393 -11.85 15.09 -1.19
C GLY A 393 -13.14 15.74 -1.66
N THR A 394 -13.15 17.07 -1.69
CA THR A 394 -14.29 17.93 -2.04
C THR A 394 -13.78 19.23 -2.64
N THR A 395 -14.64 19.99 -3.32
CA THR A 395 -14.33 21.34 -3.81
C THR A 395 -14.75 22.44 -2.83
N GLU A 396 -15.34 22.09 -1.70
CA GLU A 396 -15.77 23.05 -0.70
C GLU A 396 -14.54 23.72 -0.01
N LYS A 397 -14.69 24.98 0.39
CA LYS A 397 -13.68 25.78 1.10
C LYS A 397 -12.29 25.79 0.42
N GLY A 398 -12.24 25.79 -0.91
CA GLY A 398 -11.01 25.83 -1.68
C GLY A 398 -10.20 24.52 -1.67
N LEU A 399 -10.85 23.40 -1.37
CA LEU A 399 -10.23 22.09 -1.44
C LEU A 399 -10.30 21.49 -2.86
N ILE A 400 -9.56 20.43 -3.09
CA ILE A 400 -9.47 19.73 -4.37
C ILE A 400 -10.19 18.40 -4.28
N ARG A 401 -11.05 18.11 -5.26
CA ARG A 401 -11.65 16.79 -5.47
C ARG A 401 -10.80 16.02 -6.48
N GLU A 402 -10.35 14.85 -6.09
CA GLU A 402 -9.66 13.89 -6.94
C GLU A 402 -10.64 12.80 -7.36
N SER A 403 -10.90 12.65 -8.66
CA SER A 403 -11.61 11.51 -9.23
C SER A 403 -10.56 10.60 -9.88
N TYR A 404 -10.48 9.33 -9.46
CA TYR A 404 -9.42 8.47 -9.94
C TYR A 404 -9.91 7.11 -10.43
N THR A 405 -9.17 6.61 -11.41
CA THR A 405 -9.27 5.24 -11.92
C THR A 405 -7.93 4.57 -11.70
N GLN A 406 -7.94 3.43 -11.01
CA GLN A 406 -6.74 2.67 -10.71
C GLN A 406 -6.88 1.24 -11.22
N PHE A 407 -5.89 0.76 -11.95
CA PHE A 407 -5.78 -0.62 -12.37
C PHE A 407 -4.58 -1.27 -11.70
N THR A 408 -4.80 -2.38 -11.01
CA THR A 408 -3.77 -3.19 -10.36
C THR A 408 -3.63 -4.51 -11.07
N LEU A 409 -2.41 -4.87 -11.46
CA LEU A 409 -2.05 -6.17 -12.01
C LEU A 409 -1.13 -6.88 -11.02
N SER A 410 -1.49 -8.09 -10.62
CA SER A 410 -0.71 -8.91 -9.69
C SER A 410 -0.40 -10.27 -10.30
N LEU A 411 0.82 -10.72 -10.12
CA LEU A 411 1.31 -12.05 -10.49
C LEU A 411 1.59 -12.84 -9.21
N CYS A 412 1.01 -14.03 -9.12
CA CYS A 412 1.19 -14.94 -8.00
C CYS A 412 1.80 -16.24 -8.53
N TYR A 413 3.03 -16.52 -8.13
CA TYR A 413 3.74 -17.75 -8.50
C TYR A 413 3.92 -18.62 -7.26
N ARG A 414 3.66 -19.91 -7.42
CA ARG A 414 3.84 -20.92 -6.39
C ARG A 414 4.66 -22.06 -6.96
N ASP A 415 5.71 -22.46 -6.27
CA ASP A 415 6.51 -23.62 -6.67
C ASP A 415 6.86 -24.50 -5.48
N PHE A 416 7.03 -25.77 -5.72
CA PHE A 416 7.44 -26.76 -4.73
C PHE A 416 8.91 -26.57 -4.39
N TRP A 417 9.20 -26.21 -3.15
CA TRP A 417 10.55 -25.80 -2.72
C TRP A 417 11.35 -26.91 -2.04
N LEU A 418 10.73 -27.71 -1.20
CA LEU A 418 11.41 -28.77 -0.46
C LEU A 418 11.26 -30.10 -1.21
N SER A 419 12.22 -30.43 -2.10
CA SER A 419 12.40 -31.81 -2.52
C SER A 419 12.94 -32.61 -1.33
N ARG A 420 12.20 -33.62 -0.86
CA ARG A 420 12.83 -34.70 -0.10
C ARG A 420 13.98 -35.22 -0.96
N LYS A 421 15.21 -35.20 -0.43
CA LYS A 421 16.28 -36.02 -1.01
C LYS A 421 15.71 -37.41 -1.17
N LEU A 422 15.48 -37.84 -2.41
CA LEU A 422 15.28 -39.22 -2.71
C LEU A 422 16.49 -39.94 -2.10
N LYS A 423 16.27 -40.74 -1.06
CA LYS A 423 17.29 -41.70 -0.62
C LYS A 423 17.59 -42.52 -1.89
N ARG A 424 18.78 -42.35 -2.46
CA ARG A 424 19.33 -43.32 -3.37
C ARG A 424 19.40 -44.60 -2.55
N PHE A 425 18.61 -45.58 -2.91
CA PHE A 425 18.87 -46.96 -2.56
C PHE A 425 20.03 -47.35 -3.48
N ASP A 426 21.24 -47.39 -2.90
CA ASP A 426 22.37 -48.11 -3.47
C ASP A 426 22.18 -49.60 -3.18
#